data_e4709523c65b2edeedbbdafe4ac1032f
#
_entry.id   e4709523c65b2edeedbbdafe4ac1032f
#
_cell.length_a   1.000
_cell.length_b   1.000
_cell.length_c   1.000
_cell.angle_alpha   90.00
_cell.angle_beta   90.00
_cell.angle_gamma   90.00
#
_symmetry.space_group_name_H-M   'P 1'
#
loop_
_entity.id
_entity.type
_entity.pdbx_description
1 polymer ?
#
loop_
_entity_poly.entity_id
_entity_poly.type
_entity_poly.pdbx_seq_one_letter_code
_entity_poly.pdbx_strand_id
1 'polypeptide(L)'
;MSLEQFNFLLLIMAITGLVVFVALYFVEAGYGKMISDKWGPAINNKVAWVIMECPVFFVMLYLWAMSDRTLEIAPLVMFLIFQAHYFQRSFVFLLLLKGKSKMPITIMMMGFIFNLMNGTIQGYWIFYLSPADMYTPAWLTTPQFIVGTCIFIIGFIINLHSDYVIRHLRKPGDTKHYLPKKGMYKYVTSANYFGEILEWTGFAVLTWSYAGAIFLWWTCANLVPRAHAIYKKYSVEFADEFDKKRLKRVIPFIY
;
A
#
# COMPACT_ATOMS: atom_id res chain seq x y z
N MET A 1 24.22 -6.48 1.96
CA MET A 1 24.15 -5.48 0.86
C MET A 1 24.98 -4.27 1.26
N SER A 2 25.85 -3.74 0.38
CA SER A 2 26.59 -2.51 0.64
C SER A 2 25.68 -1.27 0.51
N LEU A 3 26.11 -0.12 1.07
CA LEU A 3 25.37 1.14 0.93
C LEU A 3 25.23 1.58 -0.55
N GLU A 4 26.25 1.32 -1.36
CA GLU A 4 26.23 1.60 -2.80
C GLU A 4 25.18 0.76 -3.52
N GLN A 5 25.12 -0.54 -3.26
CA GLN A 5 24.08 -1.44 -3.80
C GLN A 5 22.70 -1.03 -3.35
N PHE A 6 22.56 -0.59 -2.10
CA PHE A 6 21.30 -0.09 -1.57
C PHE A 6 20.83 1.18 -2.30
N ASN A 7 21.70 2.16 -2.45
CA ASN A 7 21.40 3.40 -3.16
C ASN A 7 21.06 3.13 -4.64
N PHE A 8 21.74 2.18 -5.28
CA PHE A 8 21.46 1.76 -6.65
C PHE A 8 20.04 1.13 -6.74
N LEU A 9 19.68 0.28 -5.78
CA LEU A 9 18.34 -0.31 -5.72
C LEU A 9 17.26 0.77 -5.50
N LEU A 10 17.49 1.75 -4.63
CA LEU A 10 16.58 2.89 -4.46
C LEU A 10 16.39 3.67 -5.76
N LEU A 11 17.48 3.93 -6.51
CA LEU A 11 17.42 4.63 -7.79
C LEU A 11 16.60 3.83 -8.83
N ILE A 12 16.85 2.52 -8.95
CA ILE A 12 16.06 1.65 -9.83
C ILE A 12 14.58 1.73 -9.46
N MET A 13 14.27 1.61 -8.17
CA MET A 13 12.89 1.70 -7.71
C MET A 13 12.27 3.07 -8.01
N ALA A 14 13.01 4.17 -7.82
CA ALA A 14 12.52 5.52 -8.12
C ALA A 14 12.16 5.67 -9.60
N ILE A 15 13.06 5.25 -10.51
CA ILE A 15 12.87 5.34 -11.96
C ILE A 15 11.73 4.42 -12.41
N THR A 16 11.71 3.17 -11.94
CA THR A 16 10.65 2.22 -12.28
C THR A 16 9.29 2.71 -11.78
N GLY A 17 9.25 3.31 -10.58
CA GLY A 17 8.04 3.96 -10.07
C GLY A 17 7.52 5.07 -10.97
N LEU A 18 8.41 5.89 -11.55
CA LEU A 18 8.02 6.92 -12.52
C LEU A 18 7.44 6.31 -13.79
N VAL A 19 8.06 5.26 -14.31
CA VAL A 19 7.55 4.53 -15.49
C VAL A 19 6.16 3.95 -15.20
N VAL A 20 5.97 3.31 -14.05
CA VAL A 20 4.68 2.74 -13.63
C VAL A 20 3.64 3.84 -13.45
N PHE A 21 3.99 4.96 -12.81
CA PHE A 21 3.09 6.11 -12.64
C PHE A 21 2.53 6.60 -13.97
N VAL A 22 3.42 6.82 -14.94
CA VAL A 22 3.01 7.28 -16.28
C VAL A 22 2.21 6.20 -17.01
N ALA A 23 2.70 4.96 -17.02
CA ALA A 23 2.04 3.85 -17.71
C ALA A 23 0.60 3.60 -17.24
N LEU A 24 0.33 3.73 -15.93
CA LEU A 24 -1.00 3.48 -15.35
C LEU A 24 -2.07 4.55 -15.70
N TYR A 25 -1.69 5.68 -16.31
CA TYR A 25 -2.66 6.60 -16.91
C TYR A 25 -3.14 6.14 -18.30
N PHE A 26 -2.37 5.28 -18.97
CA PHE A 26 -2.66 4.79 -20.33
C PHE A 26 -3.10 3.32 -20.33
N VAL A 27 -2.65 2.54 -19.34
CA VAL A 27 -2.92 1.11 -19.24
C VAL A 27 -3.64 0.81 -17.93
N GLU A 28 -4.88 0.34 -18.02
CA GLU A 28 -5.63 -0.08 -16.84
C GLU A 28 -5.04 -1.35 -16.24
N ALA A 29 -4.70 -1.32 -14.95
CA ALA A 29 -4.27 -2.51 -14.23
C ALA A 29 -5.43 -3.52 -14.16
N GLY A 30 -5.28 -4.65 -14.84
CA GLY A 30 -6.34 -5.62 -15.15
C GLY A 30 -6.71 -6.56 -14.01
N TYR A 31 -6.91 -6.08 -12.78
CA TYR A 31 -7.38 -6.91 -11.67
C TYR A 31 -8.57 -6.29 -10.92
N GLY A 32 -9.26 -7.11 -10.13
CA GLY A 32 -10.45 -6.70 -9.41
C GLY A 32 -11.60 -6.35 -10.36
N LYS A 33 -12.16 -5.15 -10.26
CA LYS A 33 -13.25 -4.66 -11.13
C LYS A 33 -12.80 -4.36 -12.58
N MET A 34 -11.52 -4.34 -12.85
CA MET A 34 -10.90 -4.02 -14.15
C MET A 34 -10.17 -5.22 -14.76
N ILE A 35 -10.55 -6.45 -14.37
CA ILE A 35 -9.93 -7.66 -14.90
C ILE A 35 -10.03 -7.69 -16.43
N SER A 36 -8.93 -8.03 -17.10
CA SER A 36 -8.83 -8.09 -18.55
C SER A 36 -7.96 -9.27 -18.97
N ASP A 37 -8.36 -9.98 -20.01
CA ASP A 37 -7.61 -11.11 -20.58
C ASP A 37 -6.27 -10.71 -21.20
N LYS A 38 -6.07 -9.41 -21.44
CA LYS A 38 -4.80 -8.85 -21.95
C LYS A 38 -3.59 -9.14 -21.06
N TRP A 39 -3.82 -9.46 -19.78
CA TRP A 39 -2.78 -9.72 -18.79
C TRP A 39 -2.42 -11.21 -18.63
N GLY A 40 -2.94 -12.08 -19.54
CA GLY A 40 -2.65 -13.50 -19.56
C GLY A 40 -3.47 -14.33 -18.58
N PRO A 41 -3.02 -15.57 -18.28
CA PRO A 41 -3.78 -16.50 -17.46
C PRO A 41 -3.97 -15.96 -16.03
N ALA A 42 -5.13 -16.24 -15.45
CA ALA A 42 -5.52 -15.74 -14.15
C ALA A 42 -5.85 -16.89 -13.17
N ILE A 43 -5.42 -16.74 -11.93
CA ILE A 43 -5.66 -17.69 -10.83
C ILE A 43 -6.64 -17.10 -9.81
N ASN A 44 -7.03 -17.91 -8.82
CA ASN A 44 -7.89 -17.46 -7.73
C ASN A 44 -7.30 -16.22 -7.04
N ASN A 45 -8.08 -15.16 -6.93
CA ASN A 45 -7.64 -13.88 -6.41
C ASN A 45 -7.12 -13.96 -4.96
N LYS A 46 -7.69 -14.84 -4.12
CA LYS A 46 -7.23 -15.01 -2.74
C LYS A 46 -5.81 -15.59 -2.69
N VAL A 47 -5.57 -16.64 -3.49
CA VAL A 47 -4.25 -17.27 -3.58
C VAL A 47 -3.22 -16.29 -4.16
N ALA A 48 -3.59 -15.61 -5.25
CA ALA A 48 -2.73 -14.61 -5.88
C ALA A 48 -2.37 -13.47 -4.91
N TRP A 49 -3.34 -13.02 -4.11
CA TRP A 49 -3.13 -11.97 -3.13
C TRP A 49 -2.11 -12.36 -2.06
N VAL A 50 -2.22 -13.58 -1.51
CA VAL A 50 -1.25 -14.09 -0.52
C VAL A 50 0.14 -14.17 -1.12
N ILE A 51 0.28 -14.81 -2.28
CA ILE A 51 1.58 -14.93 -2.96
C ILE A 51 2.20 -13.57 -3.21
N MET A 52 1.39 -12.59 -3.59
CA MET A 52 1.84 -11.23 -3.88
C MET A 52 2.30 -10.48 -2.61
N GLU A 53 1.58 -10.60 -1.50
CA GLU A 53 1.80 -9.77 -0.31
C GLU A 53 2.68 -10.44 0.77
N CYS A 54 2.73 -11.78 0.85
CA CYS A 54 3.55 -12.45 1.85
C CYS A 54 5.07 -12.19 1.76
N PRO A 55 5.68 -11.98 0.59
CA PRO A 55 7.14 -11.85 0.51
C PRO A 55 7.69 -10.73 1.37
N VAL A 56 7.05 -9.57 1.39
CA VAL A 56 7.51 -8.43 2.18
C VAL A 56 7.50 -8.73 3.68
N PHE A 57 6.46 -9.43 4.17
CA PHE A 57 6.36 -9.85 5.57
C PHE A 57 7.52 -10.76 5.96
N PHE A 58 7.79 -11.80 5.16
CA PHE A 58 8.83 -12.78 5.47
C PHE A 58 10.25 -12.24 5.25
N VAL A 59 10.47 -11.40 4.23
CA VAL A 59 11.78 -10.74 4.03
C VAL A 59 12.10 -9.84 5.20
N MET A 60 11.13 -9.03 5.65
CA MET A 60 11.33 -8.14 6.80
C MET A 60 11.58 -8.93 8.09
N LEU A 61 10.82 -10.01 8.31
CA LEU A 61 11.01 -10.92 9.44
C LEU A 61 12.38 -11.59 9.42
N TYR A 62 12.82 -12.08 8.25
CA TYR A 62 14.14 -12.69 8.08
C TYR A 62 15.27 -11.70 8.37
N LEU A 63 15.21 -10.49 7.80
CA LEU A 63 16.23 -9.46 8.01
C LEU A 63 16.29 -9.00 9.46
N TRP A 64 15.14 -8.88 10.13
CA TRP A 64 15.11 -8.62 11.56
C TRP A 64 15.77 -9.75 12.36
N ALA A 65 15.37 -11.00 12.14
CA ALA A 65 15.88 -12.16 12.90
C ALA A 65 17.38 -12.41 12.73
N MET A 66 17.94 -12.03 11.57
CA MET A 66 19.38 -12.17 11.26
C MET A 66 20.21 -10.95 11.66
N SER A 67 19.59 -9.92 12.21
CA SER A 67 20.28 -8.68 12.61
C SER A 67 20.76 -8.74 14.07
N ASP A 68 21.87 -8.06 14.36
CA ASP A 68 22.34 -7.83 15.72
C ASP A 68 21.47 -6.80 16.47
N ARG A 69 20.52 -6.13 15.78
CA ARG A 69 19.62 -5.07 16.31
C ARG A 69 18.22 -5.58 16.66
N THR A 70 18.03 -6.88 16.80
CA THR A 70 16.72 -7.51 17.08
C THR A 70 16.03 -6.99 18.34
N LEU A 71 16.79 -6.62 19.37
CA LEU A 71 16.28 -6.13 20.65
C LEU A 71 16.44 -4.62 20.85
N GLU A 72 16.98 -3.91 19.86
CA GLU A 72 17.00 -2.44 19.90
C GLU A 72 15.58 -1.89 19.78
N ILE A 73 15.18 -1.10 20.78
CA ILE A 73 13.76 -0.75 20.96
C ILE A 73 13.17 0.06 19.79
N ALA A 74 13.90 1.03 19.23
CA ALA A 74 13.37 1.85 18.14
C ALA A 74 13.25 1.06 16.82
N PRO A 75 14.29 0.32 16.33
CA PRO A 75 14.15 -0.61 15.22
C PRO A 75 13.04 -1.66 15.41
N LEU A 76 12.90 -2.21 16.61
CA LEU A 76 11.87 -3.18 16.94
C LEU A 76 10.45 -2.59 16.81
N VAL A 77 10.23 -1.37 17.32
CA VAL A 77 8.94 -0.70 17.22
C VAL A 77 8.60 -0.37 15.75
N MET A 78 9.57 0.11 14.95
CA MET A 78 9.38 0.34 13.52
C MET A 78 9.04 -0.96 12.77
N PHE A 79 9.74 -2.04 13.10
CA PHE A 79 9.44 -3.38 12.59
C PHE A 79 8.01 -3.81 12.90
N LEU A 80 7.58 -3.69 14.16
CA LEU A 80 6.23 -4.08 14.57
C LEU A 80 5.14 -3.24 13.89
N ILE A 81 5.36 -1.94 13.71
CA ILE A 81 4.45 -1.06 12.96
C ILE A 81 4.32 -1.54 11.50
N PHE A 82 5.43 -1.82 10.84
CA PHE A 82 5.46 -2.32 9.46
C PHE A 82 4.78 -3.70 9.34
N GLN A 83 5.12 -4.62 10.25
CA GLN A 83 4.56 -5.97 10.27
C GLN A 83 3.08 -6.01 10.61
N ALA A 84 2.57 -5.08 11.43
CA ALA A 84 1.14 -5.00 11.72
C ALA A 84 0.31 -4.75 10.44
N HIS A 85 0.76 -3.83 9.57
CA HIS A 85 0.13 -3.61 8.27
C HIS A 85 0.19 -4.87 7.40
N TYR A 86 1.39 -5.43 7.21
CA TYR A 86 1.56 -6.57 6.30
C TYR A 86 0.95 -7.87 6.85
N PHE A 87 0.89 -8.07 8.16
CA PHE A 87 0.11 -9.14 8.76
C PHE A 87 -1.37 -9.01 8.40
N GLN A 88 -1.92 -7.81 8.56
CA GLN A 88 -3.30 -7.54 8.19
C GLN A 88 -3.52 -7.75 6.69
N ARG A 89 -2.61 -7.23 5.85
CA ARG A 89 -2.75 -7.24 4.39
C ARG A 89 -2.58 -8.64 3.79
N SER A 90 -1.59 -9.40 4.26
CA SER A 90 -1.25 -10.71 3.72
C SER A 90 -2.17 -11.82 4.24
N PHE A 91 -2.58 -11.76 5.51
CA PHE A 91 -3.28 -12.88 6.15
C PHE A 91 -4.74 -12.55 6.52
N VAL A 92 -4.98 -11.43 7.24
CA VAL A 92 -6.34 -11.09 7.69
C VAL A 92 -7.23 -10.66 6.53
N PHE A 93 -6.72 -9.81 5.63
CA PHE A 93 -7.49 -9.32 4.48
C PHE A 93 -7.95 -10.47 3.57
N LEU A 94 -7.11 -11.48 3.36
CA LEU A 94 -7.44 -12.70 2.63
C LEU A 94 -8.71 -13.38 3.16
N LEU A 95 -8.83 -13.54 4.49
CA LEU A 95 -9.97 -14.18 5.14
C LEU A 95 -11.26 -13.36 4.93
N LEU A 96 -11.10 -12.04 4.79
CA LEU A 96 -12.21 -11.11 4.61
C LEU A 96 -12.63 -10.93 3.15
N LEU A 97 -11.83 -11.36 2.17
CA LEU A 97 -12.17 -11.27 0.75
C LEU A 97 -13.38 -12.14 0.42
N LYS A 98 -14.40 -11.51 -0.15
CA LYS A 98 -15.61 -12.16 -0.63
C LYS A 98 -15.58 -12.28 -2.16
N GLY A 99 -16.17 -13.38 -2.68
CA GLY A 99 -16.30 -13.59 -4.13
C GLY A 99 -15.27 -14.54 -4.74
N LYS A 100 -15.45 -14.80 -6.05
CA LYS A 100 -14.65 -15.75 -6.84
C LYS A 100 -13.86 -15.03 -7.94
N SER A 101 -13.46 -13.78 -7.71
CA SER A 101 -12.66 -13.03 -8.68
C SER A 101 -11.30 -13.70 -8.92
N LYS A 102 -10.72 -13.42 -10.09
CA LYS A 102 -9.39 -13.90 -10.47
C LYS A 102 -8.40 -12.74 -10.54
N MET A 103 -7.11 -13.05 -10.47
CA MET A 103 -6.00 -12.13 -10.68
C MET A 103 -5.06 -12.71 -11.74
N PRO A 104 -4.66 -11.94 -12.76
CA PRO A 104 -3.65 -12.36 -13.72
C PRO A 104 -2.31 -12.66 -13.03
N ILE A 105 -1.66 -13.75 -13.45
CA ILE A 105 -0.37 -14.19 -12.90
C ILE A 105 0.70 -13.11 -13.10
N THR A 106 0.69 -12.42 -14.22
CA THR A 106 1.63 -11.32 -14.51
C THR A 106 1.53 -10.21 -13.46
N ILE A 107 0.32 -9.80 -13.10
CA ILE A 107 0.11 -8.75 -12.09
C ILE A 107 0.54 -9.24 -10.71
N MET A 108 0.20 -10.49 -10.36
CA MET A 108 0.64 -11.12 -9.12
C MET A 108 2.18 -11.13 -9.01
N MET A 109 2.89 -11.53 -10.10
CA MET A 109 4.36 -11.58 -10.12
C MET A 109 5.00 -10.20 -10.04
N MET A 110 4.41 -9.18 -10.68
CA MET A 110 4.88 -7.80 -10.54
C MET A 110 4.79 -7.33 -9.09
N GLY A 111 3.68 -7.59 -8.42
CA GLY A 111 3.52 -7.26 -7.01
C GLY A 111 4.44 -8.09 -6.10
N PHE A 112 4.63 -9.37 -6.39
CA PHE A 112 5.58 -10.25 -5.68
C PHE A 112 7.00 -9.69 -5.71
N ILE A 113 7.51 -9.35 -6.91
CA ILE A 113 8.85 -8.76 -7.07
C ILE A 113 8.96 -7.41 -6.34
N PHE A 114 7.95 -6.55 -6.52
CA PHE A 114 7.91 -5.29 -5.80
C PHE A 114 7.97 -5.48 -4.28
N ASN A 115 7.20 -6.40 -3.73
CA ASN A 115 7.16 -6.68 -2.29
C ASN A 115 8.47 -7.27 -1.76
N LEU A 116 9.19 -8.10 -2.55
CA LEU A 116 10.55 -8.53 -2.23
C LEU A 116 11.49 -7.32 -2.12
N MET A 117 11.48 -6.44 -3.12
CA MET A 117 12.32 -5.24 -3.15
C MET A 117 11.99 -4.30 -1.99
N ASN A 118 10.70 -4.06 -1.73
CA ASN A 118 10.25 -3.21 -0.64
C ASN A 118 10.70 -3.73 0.73
N GLY A 119 10.43 -5.00 1.04
CA GLY A 119 10.90 -5.61 2.29
C GLY A 119 12.41 -5.54 2.44
N THR A 120 13.13 -5.72 1.34
CA THR A 120 14.60 -5.63 1.32
C THR A 120 15.06 -4.22 1.67
N ILE A 121 14.57 -3.16 1.02
CA ILE A 121 15.04 -1.80 1.31
C ILE A 121 14.65 -1.32 2.71
N GLN A 122 13.44 -1.66 3.20
CA GLN A 122 13.03 -1.29 4.55
C GLN A 122 13.87 -2.00 5.61
N GLY A 123 14.02 -3.34 5.48
CA GLY A 123 14.76 -4.12 6.44
C GLY A 123 16.26 -3.80 6.46
N TYR A 124 16.89 -3.67 5.28
CA TYR A 124 18.31 -3.29 5.23
C TYR A 124 18.55 -1.91 5.82
N TRP A 125 17.70 -0.93 5.55
CA TRP A 125 17.85 0.37 6.16
C TRP A 125 17.73 0.32 7.68
N ILE A 126 16.65 -0.22 8.20
CA ILE A 126 16.34 -0.21 9.63
C ILE A 126 17.39 -1.01 10.44
N PHE A 127 17.81 -2.18 9.93
CA PHE A 127 18.59 -3.12 10.72
C PHE A 127 20.08 -3.14 10.43
N TYR A 128 20.53 -2.64 9.26
CA TYR A 128 21.93 -2.82 8.84
C TYR A 128 22.62 -1.54 8.39
N LEU A 129 21.92 -0.61 7.75
CA LEU A 129 22.53 0.52 7.05
C LEU A 129 22.31 1.87 7.73
N SER A 130 21.27 2.01 8.56
CA SER A 130 21.08 3.25 9.32
C SER A 130 22.24 3.48 10.29
N PRO A 131 22.68 4.75 10.47
CA PRO A 131 23.71 5.07 11.45
C PRO A 131 23.37 4.50 12.84
N ALA A 132 24.39 4.01 13.55
CA ALA A 132 24.19 3.35 14.85
C ALA A 132 23.57 4.27 15.91
N ASP A 133 23.83 5.57 15.80
CA ASP A 133 23.31 6.62 16.70
C ASP A 133 21.94 7.18 16.28
N MET A 134 21.41 6.79 15.11
CA MET A 134 20.16 7.33 14.60
C MET A 134 18.94 6.79 15.36
N TYR A 135 18.78 5.48 15.43
CA TYR A 135 17.59 4.83 16.00
C TYR A 135 17.81 4.37 17.45
N THR A 136 18.33 5.28 18.28
CA THR A 136 18.42 5.06 19.73
C THR A 136 17.03 5.08 20.37
N PRO A 137 16.88 4.67 21.66
CA PRO A 137 15.60 4.79 22.36
C PRO A 137 15.02 6.21 22.36
N ALA A 138 15.88 7.25 22.32
CA ALA A 138 15.45 8.65 22.24
C ALA A 138 14.74 8.98 20.92
N TRP A 139 14.95 8.20 19.84
CA TRP A 139 14.25 8.39 18.57
C TRP A 139 12.72 8.31 18.73
N LEU A 140 12.23 7.44 19.61
CA LEU A 140 10.79 7.26 19.87
C LEU A 140 10.09 8.50 20.45
N THR A 141 10.87 9.43 21.00
CA THR A 141 10.36 10.70 21.54
C THR A 141 10.56 11.89 20.60
N THR A 142 11.15 11.67 19.44
CA THR A 142 11.33 12.74 18.44
C THR A 142 10.00 13.15 17.80
N PRO A 143 9.85 14.42 17.40
CA PRO A 143 8.67 14.87 16.67
C PRO A 143 8.39 14.05 15.41
N GLN A 144 9.42 13.65 14.66
CA GLN A 144 9.31 12.84 13.46
C GLN A 144 8.67 11.50 13.76
N PHE A 145 9.14 10.80 14.80
CA PHE A 145 8.58 9.51 15.17
C PHE A 145 7.14 9.62 15.65
N ILE A 146 6.85 10.57 16.53
CA ILE A 146 5.50 10.76 17.11
C ILE A 146 4.51 11.15 16.02
N VAL A 147 4.81 12.19 15.23
CA VAL A 147 3.91 12.68 14.17
C VAL A 147 3.74 11.60 13.08
N GLY A 148 4.84 10.97 12.66
CA GLY A 148 4.80 9.88 11.68
C GLY A 148 3.93 8.72 12.14
N THR A 149 4.07 8.30 13.40
CA THR A 149 3.25 7.23 13.99
C THR A 149 1.77 7.60 14.05
N CYS A 150 1.44 8.84 14.43
CA CYS A 150 0.06 9.32 14.42
C CYS A 150 -0.55 9.29 13.01
N ILE A 151 0.19 9.79 12.00
CA ILE A 151 -0.25 9.77 10.60
C ILE A 151 -0.44 8.33 10.12
N PHE A 152 0.49 7.43 10.45
CA PHE A 152 0.40 6.01 10.10
C PHE A 152 -0.87 5.38 10.66
N ILE A 153 -1.13 5.54 11.97
CA ILE A 153 -2.31 4.97 12.64
C ILE A 153 -3.60 5.52 12.03
N ILE A 154 -3.67 6.83 11.77
CA ILE A 154 -4.84 7.45 11.13
C ILE A 154 -5.05 6.86 9.73
N GLY A 155 -4.00 6.76 8.93
CA GLY A 155 -4.03 6.15 7.60
C GLY A 155 -4.51 4.69 7.65
N PHE A 156 -3.96 3.89 8.55
CA PHE A 156 -4.33 2.49 8.75
C PHE A 156 -5.81 2.34 9.11
N ILE A 157 -6.31 3.13 10.06
CA ILE A 157 -7.73 3.13 10.44
C ILE A 157 -8.63 3.49 9.26
N ILE A 158 -8.26 4.53 8.49
CA ILE A 158 -9.01 4.94 7.29
C ILE A 158 -9.01 3.82 6.26
N ASN A 159 -7.87 3.17 6.01
CA ASN A 159 -7.75 2.04 5.07
C ASN A 159 -8.66 0.89 5.49
N LEU A 160 -8.56 0.41 6.73
CA LEU A 160 -9.36 -0.68 7.27
C LEU A 160 -10.87 -0.39 7.22
N HIS A 161 -11.26 0.81 7.64
CA HIS A 161 -12.66 1.23 7.61
C HIS A 161 -13.19 1.32 6.17
N SER A 162 -12.39 1.84 5.24
CA SER A 162 -12.77 1.96 3.84
C SER A 162 -12.95 0.59 3.18
N ASP A 163 -12.05 -0.34 3.45
CA ASP A 163 -12.18 -1.73 3.00
C ASP A 163 -13.40 -2.42 3.61
N TYR A 164 -13.70 -2.16 4.90
CA TYR A 164 -14.92 -2.63 5.53
C TYR A 164 -16.16 -2.11 4.79
N VAL A 165 -16.22 -0.83 4.48
CA VAL A 165 -17.34 -0.22 3.73
C VAL A 165 -17.52 -0.92 2.38
N ILE A 166 -16.45 -1.12 1.60
CA ILE A 166 -16.52 -1.80 0.29
C ILE A 166 -17.05 -3.23 0.43
N ARG A 167 -16.57 -3.98 1.41
CA ARG A 167 -17.01 -5.38 1.64
C ARG A 167 -18.48 -5.50 2.03
N HIS A 168 -19.07 -4.44 2.59
CA HIS A 168 -20.45 -4.42 3.06
C HIS A 168 -21.39 -3.59 2.18
N LEU A 169 -20.96 -3.19 0.98
CA LEU A 169 -21.81 -2.49 0.02
C LEU A 169 -22.96 -3.37 -0.50
N ARG A 170 -22.69 -4.67 -0.63
CA ARG A 170 -23.64 -5.64 -1.21
C ARG A 170 -24.12 -6.63 -0.16
N LYS A 171 -25.39 -7.02 -0.26
CA LYS A 171 -25.93 -8.17 0.47
C LYS A 171 -25.42 -9.49 -0.17
N PRO A 172 -25.41 -10.60 0.57
CA PRO A 172 -25.12 -11.91 -0.01
C PRO A 172 -26.02 -12.19 -1.22
N GLY A 173 -25.42 -12.63 -2.34
CA GLY A 173 -26.14 -12.90 -3.60
C GLY A 173 -26.38 -11.69 -4.50
N ASP A 174 -26.16 -10.48 -4.03
CA ASP A 174 -26.30 -9.27 -4.85
C ASP A 174 -25.05 -9.05 -5.72
N THR A 175 -25.26 -8.92 -7.03
CA THR A 175 -24.21 -8.69 -8.04
C THR A 175 -24.13 -7.25 -8.54
N LYS A 176 -25.07 -6.37 -8.11
CA LYS A 176 -25.09 -4.96 -8.53
C LYS A 176 -23.89 -4.20 -8.00
N HIS A 177 -23.50 -3.18 -8.74
CA HIS A 177 -22.51 -2.21 -8.28
C HIS A 177 -23.18 -1.06 -7.54
N TYR A 178 -22.51 -0.54 -6.53
CA TYR A 178 -22.96 0.59 -5.72
C TYR A 178 -21.85 1.59 -5.52
N LEU A 179 -22.19 2.87 -5.54
CA LEU A 179 -21.29 3.94 -5.17
C LEU A 179 -21.11 3.93 -3.64
N PRO A 180 -19.89 3.77 -3.10
CA PRO A 180 -19.65 3.85 -1.67
C PRO A 180 -19.85 5.30 -1.18
N LYS A 181 -20.54 5.47 -0.04
CA LYS A 181 -20.94 6.79 0.49
C LYS A 181 -20.63 6.97 1.98
N LYS A 182 -20.08 5.93 2.66
CA LYS A 182 -19.81 5.98 4.11
C LYS A 182 -18.33 6.35 4.40
N GLY A 183 -18.09 6.93 5.57
CA GLY A 183 -16.74 7.33 5.99
C GLY A 183 -16.09 8.31 5.00
N MET A 184 -14.82 8.10 4.69
CA MET A 184 -14.07 8.97 3.76
C MET A 184 -14.58 8.90 2.31
N TYR A 185 -15.37 7.89 1.92
CA TYR A 185 -16.07 7.86 0.63
C TYR A 185 -17.10 9.00 0.44
N LYS A 186 -17.39 9.77 1.49
CA LYS A 186 -18.14 11.03 1.35
C LYS A 186 -17.37 12.11 0.58
N TYR A 187 -16.05 12.01 0.53
CA TYR A 187 -15.17 13.06 -0.01
C TYR A 187 -14.32 12.58 -1.20
N VAL A 188 -13.98 11.28 -1.24
CA VAL A 188 -13.15 10.70 -2.30
C VAL A 188 -13.70 9.37 -2.80
N THR A 189 -13.44 9.05 -4.07
CA THR A 189 -13.88 7.77 -4.68
C THR A 189 -13.00 6.58 -4.28
N SER A 190 -11.78 6.84 -3.81
CA SER A 190 -10.78 5.84 -3.45
C SER A 190 -10.27 6.06 -2.02
N ALA A 191 -11.18 5.98 -1.04
CA ALA A 191 -10.89 6.26 0.36
C ALA A 191 -9.89 5.28 0.99
N ASN A 192 -9.89 4.02 0.58
CA ASN A 192 -8.89 3.05 0.98
C ASN A 192 -7.48 3.42 0.48
N TYR A 193 -7.35 3.94 -0.74
CA TYR A 193 -6.07 4.43 -1.27
C TYR A 193 -5.60 5.69 -0.53
N PHE A 194 -6.52 6.58 -0.17
CA PHE A 194 -6.18 7.72 0.68
C PHE A 194 -5.60 7.28 2.03
N GLY A 195 -6.26 6.32 2.68
CA GLY A 195 -5.75 5.73 3.93
C GLY A 195 -4.35 5.14 3.76
N GLU A 196 -4.11 4.38 2.70
CA GLU A 196 -2.82 3.73 2.41
C GLU A 196 -1.71 4.76 2.08
N ILE A 197 -2.01 5.83 1.35
CA ILE A 197 -1.05 6.93 1.11
C ILE A 197 -0.69 7.62 2.42
N LEU A 198 -1.68 7.92 3.28
CA LEU A 198 -1.41 8.49 4.61
C LEU A 198 -0.55 7.56 5.47
N GLU A 199 -0.87 6.29 5.48
CA GLU A 199 -0.15 5.27 6.23
C GLU A 199 1.33 5.24 5.86
N TRP A 200 1.64 5.15 4.56
CA TRP A 200 3.04 5.15 4.10
C TRP A 200 3.71 6.52 4.18
N THR A 201 2.95 7.61 4.15
CA THR A 201 3.46 8.94 4.52
C THR A 201 3.93 8.94 5.98
N GLY A 202 3.10 8.42 6.88
CA GLY A 202 3.45 8.26 8.29
C GLY A 202 4.69 7.41 8.47
N PHE A 203 4.81 6.28 7.77
CA PHE A 203 5.99 5.40 7.85
C PHE A 203 7.26 6.08 7.33
N ALA A 204 7.19 6.81 6.23
CA ALA A 204 8.33 7.59 5.71
C ALA A 204 8.78 8.67 6.69
N VAL A 205 7.84 9.32 7.39
CA VAL A 205 8.13 10.35 8.40
C VAL A 205 8.72 9.72 9.67
N LEU A 206 8.13 8.63 10.20
CA LEU A 206 8.63 8.01 11.44
C LEU A 206 10.00 7.35 11.30
N THR A 207 10.32 6.83 10.09
CA THR A 207 11.66 6.29 9.81
C THR A 207 12.64 7.36 9.34
N TRP A 208 12.15 8.51 8.85
CA TRP A 208 12.94 9.60 8.30
C TRP A 208 14.02 9.11 7.31
N SER A 209 13.61 8.22 6.41
CA SER A 209 14.52 7.46 5.53
C SER A 209 14.16 7.57 4.05
N TYR A 210 15.18 7.49 3.19
CA TYR A 210 14.96 7.38 1.74
C TYR A 210 14.22 6.08 1.37
N ALA A 211 14.41 4.98 2.12
CA ALA A 211 13.64 3.75 1.92
C ALA A 211 12.13 3.99 2.11
N GLY A 212 11.76 4.64 3.21
CA GLY A 212 10.36 5.03 3.46
C GLY A 212 9.81 5.99 2.40
N ALA A 213 10.60 6.98 1.98
CA ALA A 213 10.21 7.95 0.95
C ALA A 213 10.00 7.27 -0.43
N ILE A 214 10.87 6.33 -0.82
CA ILE A 214 10.72 5.57 -2.07
C ILE A 214 9.48 4.67 -2.02
N PHE A 215 9.18 4.08 -0.88
CA PHE A 215 7.97 3.28 -0.75
C PHE A 215 6.69 4.14 -0.82
N LEU A 216 6.68 5.30 -0.18
CA LEU A 216 5.60 6.29 -0.34
C LEU A 216 5.45 6.71 -1.82
N TRP A 217 6.55 6.98 -2.50
CA TRP A 217 6.56 7.30 -3.93
C TRP A 217 5.89 6.20 -4.75
N TRP A 218 6.27 4.93 -4.54
CA TRP A 218 5.67 3.79 -5.22
C TRP A 218 4.18 3.62 -4.92
N THR A 219 3.79 3.84 -3.67
CA THR A 219 2.38 3.84 -3.27
C THR A 219 1.59 4.89 -4.07
N CYS A 220 2.11 6.11 -4.15
CA CYS A 220 1.50 7.17 -4.97
C CYS A 220 1.52 6.81 -6.46
N ALA A 221 2.63 6.30 -6.97
CA ALA A 221 2.79 5.92 -8.37
C ALA A 221 1.78 4.85 -8.83
N ASN A 222 1.44 3.94 -7.95
CA ASN A 222 0.43 2.90 -8.21
C ASN A 222 -1.01 3.40 -7.95
N LEU A 223 -1.26 4.05 -6.82
CA LEU A 223 -2.62 4.31 -6.36
C LEU A 223 -3.26 5.56 -6.96
N VAL A 224 -2.47 6.61 -7.25
CA VAL A 224 -3.02 7.88 -7.79
C VAL A 224 -3.61 7.71 -9.20
N PRO A 225 -2.91 7.10 -10.19
CA PRO A 225 -3.51 6.85 -11.50
C PRO A 225 -4.71 5.90 -11.44
N ARG A 226 -4.68 4.91 -10.55
CA ARG A 226 -5.81 3.98 -10.35
C ARG A 226 -7.03 4.68 -9.74
N ALA A 227 -6.82 5.61 -8.80
CA ALA A 227 -7.90 6.43 -8.27
C ALA A 227 -8.52 7.30 -9.37
N HIS A 228 -7.71 7.81 -10.31
CA HIS A 228 -8.19 8.53 -11.47
C HIS A 228 -9.09 7.64 -12.36
N ALA A 229 -8.68 6.42 -12.65
CA ALA A 229 -9.48 5.46 -13.43
C ALA A 229 -10.80 5.10 -12.73
N ILE A 230 -10.76 4.87 -11.41
CA ILE A 230 -11.97 4.60 -10.60
C ILE A 230 -12.91 5.80 -10.61
N TYR A 231 -12.40 7.01 -10.45
CA TYR A 231 -13.20 8.23 -10.50
C TYR A 231 -13.92 8.39 -11.85
N LYS A 232 -13.19 8.20 -12.97
CA LYS A 232 -13.79 8.22 -14.31
C LYS A 232 -14.89 7.17 -14.45
N LYS A 233 -14.61 5.93 -14.05
CA LYS A 233 -15.59 4.84 -14.09
C LYS A 233 -16.84 5.17 -13.29
N TYR A 234 -16.70 5.61 -12.04
CA TYR A 234 -17.84 5.93 -11.19
C TYR A 234 -18.62 7.15 -11.68
N SER A 235 -17.97 8.15 -12.27
CA SER A 235 -18.65 9.33 -12.82
C SER A 235 -19.55 9.02 -14.03
N VAL A 236 -19.33 7.88 -14.69
CA VAL A 236 -20.16 7.37 -15.79
C VAL A 236 -21.19 6.37 -15.27
N GLU A 237 -20.73 5.38 -14.49
CA GLU A 237 -21.59 4.28 -14.00
C GLU A 237 -22.69 4.77 -13.04
N PHE A 238 -22.42 5.82 -12.27
CA PHE A 238 -23.34 6.40 -11.26
C PHE A 238 -23.67 7.87 -11.56
N ALA A 239 -23.82 8.26 -12.82
CA ALA A 239 -23.96 9.65 -13.24
C ALA A 239 -25.01 10.43 -12.43
N ASP A 240 -26.15 9.81 -12.13
CA ASP A 240 -27.27 10.42 -11.38
C ASP A 240 -26.97 10.63 -9.89
N GLU A 241 -26.01 9.90 -9.33
CA GLU A 241 -25.66 9.95 -7.90
C GLU A 241 -24.28 10.62 -7.66
N PHE A 242 -23.53 10.89 -8.74
CA PHE A 242 -22.14 11.30 -8.68
C PHE A 242 -21.99 12.83 -8.58
N ASP A 243 -21.71 13.31 -7.39
CA ASP A 243 -21.45 14.74 -7.16
C ASP A 243 -19.98 15.11 -7.49
N LYS A 244 -19.74 15.61 -8.71
CA LYS A 244 -18.40 16.03 -9.19
C LYS A 244 -17.81 17.21 -8.39
N LYS A 245 -18.64 18.06 -7.77
CA LYS A 245 -18.15 19.19 -6.97
C LYS A 245 -17.56 18.72 -5.65
N ARG A 246 -18.19 17.73 -5.02
CA ARG A 246 -17.83 17.21 -3.71
C ARG A 246 -16.81 16.09 -3.79
N LEU A 247 -17.03 15.11 -4.68
CA LEU A 247 -16.18 13.91 -4.75
C LEU A 247 -14.87 14.24 -5.48
N LYS A 248 -13.77 13.85 -4.85
CA LYS A 248 -12.43 13.91 -5.42
C LYS A 248 -11.92 12.49 -5.71
N ARG A 249 -10.74 12.35 -6.31
CA ARG A 249 -10.18 11.04 -6.68
C ARG A 249 -9.66 10.31 -5.45
N VAL A 250 -8.67 10.90 -4.76
CA VAL A 250 -7.98 10.25 -3.65
C VAL A 250 -7.64 11.20 -2.50
N ILE A 251 -7.36 12.49 -2.74
CA ILE A 251 -7.06 13.45 -1.69
C ILE A 251 -8.30 14.33 -1.45
N PRO A 252 -8.91 14.26 -0.24
CA PRO A 252 -10.09 15.04 0.08
C PRO A 252 -9.91 16.51 -0.23
N PHE A 253 -10.91 17.13 -0.87
CA PHE A 253 -10.99 18.53 -1.26
C PHE A 253 -9.98 19.00 -2.33
N ILE A 254 -8.92 18.22 -2.64
CA ILE A 254 -7.83 18.60 -3.54
C ILE A 254 -7.92 17.83 -4.86
N TYR A 255 -7.76 16.50 -4.81
CA TYR A 255 -7.59 15.66 -6.01
C TYR A 255 -8.43 14.40 -6.00
#